data_8e26e24e5ba08dcefad1a8876f3dbb30
#
_entry.id   8e26e24e5ba08dcefad1a8876f3dbb30
#
_cell.length_a   1.000
_cell.length_b   1.000
_cell.length_c   1.000
_cell.angle_alpha   90.00
_cell.angle_beta   90.00
_cell.angle_gamma   90.00
#
_symmetry.space_group_name_H-M   'P 1'
#
loop_
_entity.id
_entity.type
_entity.pdbx_description
1 polymer ?
#
loop_
_entity_poly.entity_id
_entity_poly.type
_entity_poly.pdbx_seq_one_letter_code
_entity_poly.pdbx_strand_id
1 'polypeptide(L)'
;MADFDIVALGEPLVEMNQTHKGQLQYLQGFGGDTSNAVIAAARQGARCAYLTRVGNDAFGAQFLDLWASEGVDTSGVQRDDDAHTGLYFVQHGPDGHAFSYLRRGSAASLMTPALLDSGLIERSQF
;
A
#
# COMPACT_ATOMS: atom_id res chain seq x y z
N MET A 1 13.80 -22.72 -8.87
CA MET A 1 12.40 -22.60 -8.40
C MET A 1 12.21 -21.22 -7.79
N ALA A 2 11.12 -20.56 -8.12
CA ALA A 2 10.85 -19.24 -7.58
C ALA A 2 10.50 -19.31 -6.07
N ASP A 3 11.00 -18.36 -5.30
CA ASP A 3 10.68 -18.25 -3.88
C ASP A 3 9.28 -17.67 -3.67
N PHE A 4 8.87 -16.80 -4.60
CA PHE A 4 7.56 -16.15 -4.59
C PHE A 4 6.77 -16.50 -5.83
N ASP A 5 5.48 -16.60 -5.65
CA ASP A 5 4.55 -16.75 -6.77
C ASP A 5 4.29 -15.38 -7.40
N ILE A 6 4.17 -14.35 -6.57
CA ILE A 6 3.88 -12.97 -7.01
C ILE A 6 4.72 -11.99 -6.20
N VAL A 7 5.37 -11.06 -6.89
CA VAL A 7 5.94 -9.85 -6.30
C VAL A 7 5.23 -8.65 -6.90
N ALA A 8 4.57 -7.87 -6.07
CA ALA A 8 3.86 -6.67 -6.51
C ALA A 8 4.70 -5.41 -6.23
N LEU A 9 4.60 -4.44 -7.11
CA LEU A 9 5.23 -3.13 -7.00
C LEU A 9 4.16 -2.06 -7.16
N GLY A 10 4.06 -1.15 -6.23
CA GLY A 10 3.12 -0.06 -6.35
C GLY A 10 3.00 0.78 -5.09
N GLU A 11 1.96 1.59 -5.04
CA GLU A 11 1.70 2.51 -3.93
C GLU A 11 0.55 2.01 -3.04
N PRO A 12 0.82 1.76 -1.75
CA PRO A 12 -0.24 1.58 -0.78
C PRO A 12 -0.81 2.95 -0.39
N LEU A 13 -2.11 3.03 -0.20
CA LEU A 13 -2.78 4.27 0.16
C LEU A 13 -3.66 4.05 1.38
N VAL A 14 -3.46 4.86 2.41
CA VAL A 14 -4.41 4.90 3.52
C VAL A 14 -5.73 5.47 3.01
N GLU A 15 -6.83 4.79 3.30
CA GLU A 15 -8.15 5.27 2.96
C GLU A 15 -8.78 5.99 4.16
N MET A 16 -9.25 7.19 3.94
CA MET A 16 -10.09 7.92 4.88
C MET A 16 -11.50 8.03 4.28
N ASN A 17 -12.39 7.15 4.73
CA ASN A 17 -13.73 7.06 4.20
C ASN A 17 -14.71 7.82 5.11
N GLN A 18 -15.39 8.82 4.56
CA GLN A 18 -16.38 9.57 5.29
C GLN A 18 -17.50 8.62 5.77
N THR A 19 -17.83 8.67 7.06
CA THR A 19 -18.79 7.73 7.65
C THR A 19 -20.20 7.94 7.14
N HIS A 20 -20.59 9.22 6.97
CA HIS A 20 -21.90 9.59 6.44
C HIS A 20 -21.77 10.89 5.64
N LYS A 21 -22.63 11.04 4.65
CA LYS A 21 -22.74 12.26 3.86
C LYS A 21 -22.89 13.48 4.79
N GLY A 22 -22.04 14.49 4.58
CA GLY A 22 -22.08 15.75 5.33
C GLY A 22 -21.47 15.68 6.73
N GLN A 23 -21.04 14.52 7.20
CA GLN A 23 -20.34 14.37 8.48
C GLN A 23 -18.84 14.65 8.31
N LEU A 24 -18.22 15.24 9.33
CA LEU A 24 -16.77 15.48 9.36
C LEU A 24 -16.04 14.37 10.10
N GLN A 25 -16.48 13.13 9.89
CA GLN A 25 -15.91 11.92 10.47
C GLN A 25 -15.49 10.96 9.38
N TYR A 26 -14.33 10.34 9.55
CA TYR A 26 -13.75 9.41 8.60
C TYR A 26 -13.36 8.12 9.30
N LEU A 27 -13.65 7.00 8.67
CA LEU A 27 -13.15 5.69 9.07
C LEU A 27 -11.88 5.41 8.29
N GLN A 28 -10.80 5.14 9.00
CA GLN A 28 -9.55 4.75 8.37
C GLN A 28 -9.62 3.31 7.88
N GLY A 29 -9.17 3.09 6.66
CA GLY A 29 -8.98 1.77 6.07
C GLY A 29 -7.69 1.74 5.27
N PHE A 30 -7.52 0.66 4.52
CA PHE A 30 -6.33 0.42 3.71
C PHE A 30 -6.74 0.23 2.26
N GLY A 31 -6.07 0.95 1.37
CA GLY A 31 -6.31 0.89 -0.06
C GLY A 31 -5.00 0.77 -0.84
N GLY A 32 -5.09 1.06 -2.14
CA GLY A 32 -4.01 0.88 -3.08
C GLY A 32 -4.18 -0.42 -3.85
N ASP A 33 -4.25 -0.34 -5.17
CA ASP A 33 -4.58 -1.47 -6.02
C ASP A 33 -3.60 -2.64 -5.85
N THR A 34 -2.30 -2.35 -5.81
CA THR A 34 -1.27 -3.38 -5.69
C THR A 34 -1.21 -3.99 -4.30
N SER A 35 -1.43 -3.19 -3.25
CA SER A 35 -1.56 -3.71 -1.89
C SER A 35 -2.75 -4.64 -1.77
N ASN A 36 -3.90 -4.24 -2.28
CA ASN A 36 -5.11 -5.07 -2.29
C ASN A 36 -4.90 -6.36 -3.07
N ALA A 37 -4.24 -6.28 -4.23
CA ALA A 37 -3.96 -7.44 -5.07
C ALA A 37 -3.05 -8.45 -4.38
N VAL A 38 -1.96 -8.00 -3.75
CA VAL A 38 -1.02 -8.89 -3.08
C VAL A 38 -1.63 -9.55 -1.84
N ILE A 39 -2.46 -8.82 -1.10
CA ILE A 39 -3.20 -9.38 0.04
C ILE A 39 -4.20 -10.43 -0.43
N ALA A 40 -4.96 -10.12 -1.49
CA ALA A 40 -5.93 -11.06 -2.03
C ALA A 40 -5.25 -12.36 -2.53
N ALA A 41 -4.12 -12.24 -3.21
CA ALA A 41 -3.35 -13.40 -3.66
C ALA A 41 -2.82 -14.22 -2.48
N ALA A 42 -2.27 -13.57 -1.45
CA ALA A 42 -1.79 -14.25 -0.25
C ALA A 42 -2.89 -15.02 0.46
N ARG A 43 -4.09 -14.45 0.54
CA ARG A 43 -5.27 -15.13 1.10
C ARG A 43 -5.69 -16.36 0.32
N GLN A 44 -5.34 -16.44 -0.96
CA GLN A 44 -5.58 -17.61 -1.80
C GLN A 44 -4.43 -18.62 -1.75
N GLY A 45 -3.45 -18.41 -0.90
CA GLY A 45 -2.33 -19.33 -0.69
C GLY A 45 -1.09 -19.03 -1.51
N ALA A 46 -1.05 -17.96 -2.27
CA ALA A 46 0.16 -17.55 -3.00
C ALA A 46 1.23 -17.02 -2.05
N ARG A 47 2.48 -17.33 -2.35
CA ARG A 47 3.65 -16.77 -1.65
C ARG A 47 3.94 -15.41 -2.28
N CYS A 48 3.67 -14.35 -1.54
CA CYS A 48 3.73 -12.99 -2.05
C CYS A 48 4.75 -12.13 -1.33
N ALA A 49 5.37 -11.21 -2.08
CA ALA A 49 6.16 -10.11 -1.54
C ALA A 49 5.69 -8.79 -2.14
N TYR A 50 5.92 -7.70 -1.41
CA TYR A 50 5.55 -6.38 -1.85
C TYR A 50 6.77 -5.46 -1.89
N LEU A 51 6.93 -4.75 -2.99
CA LEU A 51 7.95 -3.73 -3.20
C LEU A 51 7.28 -2.36 -3.17
N THR A 52 7.61 -1.58 -2.18
CA THR A 52 7.10 -0.22 -2.05
C THR A 52 7.94 0.57 -1.05
N ARG A 53 7.54 1.80 -0.84
CA ARG A 53 8.12 2.68 0.15
C ARG A 53 7.00 3.37 0.91
N VAL A 54 7.06 3.35 2.23
CA VAL A 54 6.10 4.00 3.12
C VAL A 54 6.82 5.01 3.99
N GLY A 55 6.09 5.97 4.52
CA GLY A 55 6.67 6.92 5.46
C GLY A 55 7.07 6.26 6.77
N ASN A 56 8.04 6.84 7.46
CA ASN A 56 8.35 6.48 8.83
C ASN A 56 7.35 7.19 9.76
N ASP A 57 6.09 6.83 9.61
CA ASP A 57 4.94 7.40 10.30
C ASP A 57 4.00 6.29 10.79
N ALA A 58 2.96 6.66 11.51
CA ALA A 58 1.99 5.70 12.05
C ALA A 58 1.31 4.89 10.95
N PHE A 59 1.05 5.49 9.80
CA PHE A 59 0.39 4.81 8.68
C PHE A 59 1.31 3.76 8.03
N GLY A 60 2.58 4.11 7.86
CA GLY A 60 3.58 3.15 7.36
C GLY A 60 3.71 1.94 8.28
N ALA A 61 3.74 2.17 9.59
CA ALA A 61 3.76 1.10 10.58
C ALA A 61 2.52 0.20 10.49
N GLN A 62 1.35 0.80 10.34
CA GLN A 62 0.09 0.05 10.20
C GLN A 62 0.07 -0.81 8.93
N PHE A 63 0.59 -0.32 7.81
CA PHE A 63 0.72 -1.12 6.60
C PHE A 63 1.66 -2.30 6.79
N LEU A 64 2.80 -2.11 7.43
CA LEU A 64 3.73 -3.20 7.71
C LEU A 64 3.08 -4.29 8.57
N ASP A 65 2.32 -3.89 9.59
CA ASP A 65 1.57 -4.82 10.43
C ASP A 65 0.49 -5.57 9.63
N LEU A 66 -0.23 -4.86 8.78
CA LEU A 66 -1.25 -5.45 7.91
C LEU A 66 -0.65 -6.52 7.00
N TRP A 67 0.40 -6.20 6.26
CA TRP A 67 1.03 -7.16 5.35
C TRP A 67 1.63 -8.34 6.09
N ALA A 68 2.26 -8.12 7.25
CA ALA A 68 2.78 -9.21 8.08
C ALA A 68 1.66 -10.15 8.53
N SER A 69 0.52 -9.61 8.95
CA SER A 69 -0.64 -10.42 9.36
C SER A 69 -1.24 -11.22 8.22
N GLU A 70 -1.09 -10.76 6.99
CA GLU A 70 -1.57 -11.45 5.78
C GLU A 70 -0.52 -12.39 5.17
N GLY A 71 0.65 -12.51 5.78
CA GLY A 71 1.72 -13.39 5.31
C GLY A 71 2.44 -12.88 4.08
N VAL A 72 2.37 -11.59 3.78
CA VAL A 72 3.10 -10.94 2.69
C VAL A 72 4.51 -10.60 3.16
N ASP A 73 5.51 -10.98 2.38
CA ASP A 73 6.91 -10.63 2.66
C ASP A 73 7.13 -9.13 2.43
N THR A 74 7.67 -8.46 3.44
CA THR A 74 7.91 -7.02 3.42
C THR A 74 9.40 -6.67 3.44
N SER A 75 10.28 -7.64 3.18
CA SER A 75 11.73 -7.39 3.19
C SER A 75 12.18 -6.34 2.16
N GLY A 76 11.40 -6.16 1.09
CA GLY A 76 11.64 -5.13 0.07
C GLY A 76 10.91 -3.81 0.31
N VAL A 77 10.17 -3.68 1.42
CA VAL A 77 9.50 -2.44 1.77
C VAL A 77 10.47 -1.52 2.52
N GLN A 78 10.59 -0.30 2.05
CA GLN A 78 11.46 0.70 2.66
C GLN A 78 10.65 1.73 3.43
N ARG A 79 11.26 2.34 4.44
CA ARG A 79 10.68 3.45 5.19
C ARG A 79 11.44 4.73 4.88
N ASP A 80 10.71 5.81 4.65
CA ASP A 80 11.25 7.12 4.34
C ASP A 80 11.06 8.05 5.54
N ASP A 81 12.16 8.64 6.04
CA ASP A 81 12.09 9.53 7.19
C ASP A 81 11.56 10.92 6.84
N ASP A 82 11.60 11.31 5.57
CA ASP A 82 11.27 12.66 5.11
C ASP A 82 9.94 12.74 4.36
N ALA A 83 9.51 11.65 3.74
CA ALA A 83 8.27 11.60 2.97
C ALA A 83 7.18 10.82 3.71
N HIS A 84 5.93 11.24 3.53
CA HIS A 84 4.77 10.63 4.18
C HIS A 84 4.26 9.41 3.40
N THR A 85 3.54 8.53 4.09
CA THR A 85 2.71 7.51 3.45
C THR A 85 1.57 8.19 2.68
N GLY A 86 1.30 7.73 1.45
CA GLY A 86 0.21 8.27 0.65
C GLY A 86 -1.16 7.93 1.23
N LEU A 87 -2.14 8.81 1.01
CA LEU A 87 -3.50 8.58 1.46
C LEU A 87 -4.52 9.23 0.51
N TYR A 88 -5.76 8.81 0.63
CA TYR A 88 -6.88 9.43 -0.07
C TYR A 88 -8.12 9.50 0.81
N PHE A 89 -8.98 10.45 0.48
CA PHE A 89 -10.27 10.64 1.16
C PHE A 89 -11.38 10.23 0.21
N VAL A 90 -12.37 9.52 0.75
CA VAL A 90 -13.62 9.23 0.07
C VAL A 90 -14.71 10.05 0.75
N GLN A 91 -15.34 10.94 0.01
CA GLN A 91 -16.45 11.75 0.49
C GLN A 91 -17.73 11.36 -0.24
N HIS A 92 -18.82 11.35 0.48
CA HIS A 92 -20.13 10.99 -0.07
C HIS A 92 -20.93 12.26 -0.39
N GLY A 93 -21.40 12.37 -1.60
CA GLY A 93 -22.16 13.53 -2.09
C GLY A 93 -23.44 13.12 -2.83
N PRO A 94 -24.23 14.10 -3.31
CA PRO A 94 -25.50 13.83 -3.99
C PRO A 94 -25.31 13.05 -5.30
N ASP A 95 -24.14 13.22 -5.94
CA ASP A 95 -23.84 12.62 -7.24
C ASP A 95 -22.91 11.40 -7.12
N GLY A 96 -22.76 10.84 -5.91
CA GLY A 96 -21.92 9.69 -5.64
C GLY A 96 -20.67 10.03 -4.82
N HIS A 97 -19.61 9.25 -5.01
CA HIS A 97 -18.37 9.40 -4.26
C HIS A 97 -17.44 10.41 -4.92
N ALA A 98 -16.77 11.22 -4.10
CA ALA A 98 -15.69 12.09 -4.52
C ALA A 98 -14.39 11.61 -3.86
N PHE A 99 -13.29 11.62 -4.61
CA PHE A 99 -11.98 11.19 -4.13
C PHE A 99 -11.03 12.38 -4.08
N SER A 100 -10.31 12.51 -2.97
CA SER A 100 -9.24 13.50 -2.82
C SER A 100 -7.95 12.78 -2.45
N TYR A 101 -6.92 12.96 -3.25
CA TYR A 101 -5.65 12.24 -3.08
C TYR A 101 -4.57 13.13 -2.46
N LEU A 102 -3.84 12.59 -1.50
CA LEU A 102 -2.60 13.16 -0.97
C LEU A 102 -1.45 12.19 -1.29
N ARG A 103 -1.04 12.17 -2.54
CA ARG A 103 -0.03 11.25 -3.10
C ARG A 103 1.22 11.96 -3.58
N ARG A 104 1.11 13.22 -3.99
CA ARG A 104 2.27 13.96 -4.49
C ARG A 104 3.33 14.09 -3.40
N GLY A 105 4.53 13.63 -3.68
CA GLY A 105 5.62 13.63 -2.71
C GLY A 105 5.49 12.55 -1.62
N SER A 106 4.56 11.60 -1.75
CA SER A 106 4.51 10.44 -0.87
C SER A 106 5.77 9.59 -1.02
N ALA A 107 6.08 8.80 0.00
CA ALA A 107 7.26 7.94 -0.02
C ALA A 107 7.29 7.03 -1.26
N ALA A 108 6.17 6.38 -1.60
CA ALA A 108 6.09 5.52 -2.76
C ALA A 108 6.24 6.29 -4.08
N SER A 109 5.75 7.53 -4.16
CA SER A 109 5.87 8.36 -5.36
C SER A 109 7.31 8.76 -5.66
N LEU A 110 8.19 8.69 -4.68
CA LEU A 110 9.61 9.04 -4.79
C LEU A 110 10.50 7.83 -5.10
N MET A 111 9.93 6.66 -5.31
CA MET A 111 10.72 5.46 -5.66
C MET A 111 11.42 5.65 -7.00
N THR A 112 12.65 5.15 -7.05
CA THR A 112 13.46 5.10 -8.27
C THR A 112 13.95 3.67 -8.48
N PRO A 113 14.41 3.31 -9.70
CA PRO A 113 14.95 1.96 -9.93
C PRO A 113 16.07 1.58 -8.96
N ALA A 114 16.88 2.54 -8.52
CA ALA A 114 17.97 2.31 -7.57
C ALA A 114 17.48 1.89 -6.17
N LEU A 115 16.21 2.21 -5.84
CA LEU A 115 15.60 1.86 -4.54
C LEU A 115 14.90 0.50 -4.56
N LEU A 116 14.83 -0.17 -5.72
CA LEU A 116 14.18 -1.47 -5.84
C LEU A 116 15.12 -2.61 -5.47
N ASP A 117 14.61 -3.56 -4.70
CA ASP A 117 15.27 -4.85 -4.53
C ASP A 117 14.97 -5.74 -5.74
N SER A 118 15.79 -5.65 -6.76
CA SER A 118 15.63 -6.47 -7.98
C SER A 118 15.75 -7.97 -7.69
N GLY A 119 16.46 -8.34 -6.63
CA GLY A 119 16.59 -9.73 -6.24
C GLY A 119 15.27 -10.39 -5.87
N LEU A 120 14.32 -9.64 -5.30
CA LEU A 120 12.97 -10.16 -5.05
C LEU A 120 12.24 -10.43 -6.37
N ILE A 121 12.38 -9.53 -7.35
CA ILE A 121 11.76 -9.71 -8.66
C ILE A 121 12.31 -10.94 -9.35
N GLU A 122 13.64 -11.12 -9.33
CA GLU A 122 14.30 -12.27 -9.96
C GLU A 122 13.88 -13.60 -9.34
N ARG A 123 13.50 -13.61 -8.06
CA ARG A 123 13.05 -14.81 -7.34
C ARG A 123 11.54 -15.03 -7.41
N SER A 124 10.85 -14.30 -8.27
CA SER A 124 9.39 -14.39 -8.42
C SER A 124 9.01 -15.01 -9.74
N GLN A 125 7.87 -15.70 -9.73
CA GLN A 125 7.28 -16.25 -10.95
C GLN A 125 6.56 -15.15 -11.75
N PHE A 126 5.90 -14.24 -11.05
CA PHE A 126 5.17 -13.11 -11.63
C PHE A 126 5.46 -11.83 -10.85
#